data_6a4e59baa964f8c2464f61e27c546dca
#
_entry.id   6a4e59baa964f8c2464f61e27c546dca
#
_cell.length_a   1.000
_cell.length_b   1.000
_cell.length_c   1.000
_cell.angle_alpha   90.00
_cell.angle_beta   90.00
_cell.angle_gamma   90.00
#
_symmetry.space_group_name_H-M   'P 1'
#
loop_
_entity.id
_entity.type
_entity.pdbx_description
1 polymer ?
#
loop_
_entity_poly.entity_id
_entity_poly.type
_entity_poly.pdbx_seq_one_letter_code
_entity_poly.pdbx_strand_id
1 'polypeptide(L)'
;MIYLIHSVDARSIVNKLDLFHATVIEMKPDIVGVTETWATDSILDSELDLEGYQKFRCDRQTGNRGGGVLIYVKDIILNPTEYQTKSLYGEHVWCQVGTLLIGVCYSPQPI
;
A
#
# COMPACT_ATOMS: atom_id res chain seq x y z
N MET A 1 7.63 20.09 -7.09
CA MET A 1 6.32 19.43 -7.22
C MET A 1 5.86 18.97 -5.86
N ILE A 2 4.61 19.18 -5.55
CA ILE A 2 4.02 18.80 -4.26
C ILE A 2 3.11 17.59 -4.47
N TYR A 3 3.33 16.54 -3.68
CA TYR A 3 2.48 15.36 -3.69
C TYR A 3 1.59 15.35 -2.46
N LEU A 4 0.32 14.99 -2.65
CA LEU A 4 -0.57 14.71 -1.54
C LEU A 4 -0.45 13.23 -1.18
N ILE A 5 0.03 12.97 0.02
CA ILE A 5 0.24 11.60 0.52
C ILE A 5 -0.76 11.33 1.63
N HIS A 6 -1.49 10.23 1.51
CA HIS A 6 -2.42 9.75 2.53
C HIS A 6 -1.90 8.46 3.10
N SER A 7 -1.87 8.37 4.42
CA SER A 7 -1.39 7.18 5.13
C SER A 7 -2.52 6.65 6.03
N VAL A 8 -2.73 5.34 5.99
CA VAL A 8 -3.80 4.72 6.77
C VAL A 8 -3.36 3.39 7.37
N ASP A 9 -3.73 3.17 8.62
CA ASP A 9 -3.64 1.88 9.30
C ASP A 9 -5.00 1.21 9.20
N ALA A 10 -5.14 0.27 8.27
CA ALA A 10 -6.45 -0.19 7.85
C ALA A 10 -7.09 -1.20 8.80
N ARG A 11 -6.31 -2.01 9.49
CA ARG A 11 -6.81 -3.14 10.28
C ARG A 11 -7.85 -3.94 9.51
N SER A 12 -7.40 -4.55 8.41
CA SER A 12 -8.21 -5.28 7.43
C SER A 12 -8.88 -4.36 6.41
N ILE A 13 -8.10 -4.03 5.37
CA ILE A 13 -8.64 -3.24 4.24
C ILE A 13 -9.76 -3.99 3.53
N VAL A 14 -9.69 -5.32 3.51
CA VAL A 14 -10.65 -6.16 2.80
C VAL A 14 -12.08 -5.93 3.32
N ASN A 15 -12.24 -5.72 4.61
CA ASN A 15 -13.54 -5.48 5.22
C ASN A 15 -14.00 -4.03 5.12
N LYS A 16 -13.18 -3.15 4.56
CA LYS A 16 -13.40 -1.70 4.53
C LYS A 16 -13.20 -1.10 3.15
N LEU A 17 -13.25 -1.92 2.10
CA LEU A 17 -12.96 -1.47 0.74
C LEU A 17 -13.88 -0.32 0.31
N ASP A 18 -15.17 -0.40 0.60
CA ASP A 18 -16.10 0.66 0.19
C ASP A 18 -15.74 2.00 0.85
N LEU A 19 -15.44 1.97 2.14
CA LEU A 19 -15.04 3.17 2.87
C LEU A 19 -13.70 3.71 2.35
N PHE A 20 -12.77 2.81 2.10
CA PHE A 20 -11.46 3.17 1.56
C PHE A 20 -11.57 3.82 0.18
N HIS A 21 -12.35 3.22 -0.72
CA HIS A 21 -12.59 3.77 -2.06
C HIS A 21 -13.23 5.15 -1.98
N ALA A 22 -14.24 5.32 -1.12
CA ALA A 22 -14.91 6.60 -0.94
C ALA A 22 -13.93 7.69 -0.47
N THR A 23 -13.05 7.35 0.47
CA THR A 23 -12.04 8.27 0.98
C THR A 23 -11.08 8.70 -0.12
N VAL A 24 -10.60 7.76 -0.93
CA VAL A 24 -9.68 8.05 -2.03
C VAL A 24 -10.36 8.93 -3.08
N ILE A 25 -11.61 8.65 -3.43
CA ILE A 25 -12.37 9.45 -4.40
C ILE A 25 -12.52 10.88 -3.90
N GLU A 26 -12.78 11.08 -2.62
CA GLU A 26 -12.94 12.39 -2.02
C GLU A 26 -11.63 13.16 -1.94
N MET A 27 -10.58 12.53 -1.45
CA MET A 27 -9.29 13.18 -1.20
C MET A 27 -8.42 13.31 -2.44
N LYS A 28 -8.55 12.38 -3.37
CA LYS A 28 -7.74 12.30 -4.60
C LYS A 28 -6.24 12.41 -4.33
N PRO A 29 -5.71 11.60 -3.41
CA PRO A 29 -4.29 11.67 -3.08
C PRO A 29 -3.45 11.20 -4.25
N ASP A 30 -2.20 11.67 -4.31
CA ASP A 30 -1.23 11.18 -5.29
C ASP A 30 -0.70 9.82 -4.90
N ILE A 31 -0.50 9.60 -3.61
CA ILE A 31 0.09 8.40 -3.05
C ILE A 31 -0.70 8.00 -1.81
N VAL A 32 -1.01 6.71 -1.68
CA VAL A 32 -1.66 6.16 -0.49
C VAL A 32 -0.81 5.03 0.06
N GLY A 33 -0.37 5.18 1.30
CA GLY A 33 0.32 4.12 2.02
C GLY A 33 -0.65 3.45 3.00
N VAL A 34 -0.72 2.12 2.96
CA VAL A 34 -1.63 1.35 3.80
C VAL A 34 -0.84 0.32 4.59
N THR A 35 -1.03 0.30 5.89
CA THR A 35 -0.52 -0.75 6.77
C THR A 35 -1.68 -1.57 7.31
N GLU A 36 -1.38 -2.76 7.81
CA GLU A 36 -2.39 -3.65 8.39
C GLU A 36 -3.50 -3.99 7.40
N THR A 37 -3.11 -4.38 6.18
CA THR A 37 -4.09 -4.74 5.14
C THR A 37 -4.84 -6.02 5.49
N TRP A 38 -4.18 -6.94 6.19
CA TRP A 38 -4.64 -8.29 6.52
C TRP A 38 -4.96 -9.12 5.27
N ALA A 39 -4.44 -8.69 4.11
CA ALA A 39 -4.59 -9.44 2.87
C ALA A 39 -3.70 -10.69 2.91
N THR A 40 -4.19 -11.74 2.29
CA THR A 40 -3.47 -13.01 2.16
C THR A 40 -3.49 -13.46 0.70
N ASP A 41 -2.87 -14.59 0.41
CA ASP A 41 -2.86 -15.17 -0.92
C ASP A 41 -4.28 -15.46 -1.45
N SER A 42 -5.26 -15.62 -0.56
CA SER A 42 -6.64 -15.85 -0.95
C SER A 42 -7.32 -14.59 -1.49
N ILE A 43 -6.73 -13.41 -1.26
CA ILE A 43 -7.27 -12.14 -1.76
C ILE A 43 -6.59 -11.86 -3.10
N LEU A 44 -7.39 -11.89 -4.16
CA LEU A 44 -6.89 -11.63 -5.51
C LEU A 44 -6.40 -10.18 -5.61
N ASP A 45 -5.37 -9.99 -6.41
CA ASP A 45 -4.80 -8.66 -6.62
C ASP A 45 -5.83 -7.68 -7.15
N SER A 46 -6.70 -8.14 -8.05
CA SER A 46 -7.77 -7.31 -8.62
C SER A 46 -8.79 -6.83 -7.58
N GLU A 47 -8.96 -7.55 -6.49
CA GLU A 47 -9.91 -7.16 -5.44
C GLU A 47 -9.45 -5.88 -4.72
N LEU A 48 -8.16 -5.59 -4.76
CA LEU A 48 -7.56 -4.42 -4.11
C LEU A 48 -7.33 -3.26 -5.08
N ASP A 49 -7.72 -3.39 -6.33
CA ASP A 49 -7.47 -2.35 -7.34
C ASP A 49 -8.20 -1.05 -7.01
N LEU A 50 -7.53 0.06 -7.31
CA LEU A 50 -8.10 1.41 -7.34
C LEU A 50 -7.96 1.96 -8.74
N GLU A 51 -9.06 2.40 -9.33
CA GLU A 51 -9.04 2.98 -10.66
C GLU A 51 -8.11 4.21 -10.69
N GLY A 52 -7.22 4.26 -11.66
CA GLY A 52 -6.28 5.37 -11.84
C GLY A 52 -5.01 5.27 -11.00
N TYR A 53 -4.84 4.20 -10.25
CA TYR A 53 -3.67 3.98 -9.41
C TYR A 53 -2.96 2.68 -9.77
N GLN A 54 -1.65 2.69 -9.70
CA GLN A 54 -0.85 1.47 -9.63
C GLN A 54 -0.71 1.04 -8.17
N LYS A 55 -0.62 -0.25 -7.97
CA LYS A 55 -0.60 -0.85 -6.65
C LYS A 55 0.66 -1.69 -6.48
N PHE A 56 1.30 -1.57 -5.32
CA PHE A 56 2.42 -2.40 -4.91
C PHE A 56 2.11 -2.99 -3.55
N ARG A 57 2.21 -4.31 -3.44
CA ARG A 57 1.64 -5.07 -2.33
C ARG A 57 2.68 -5.99 -1.72
N CYS A 58 2.70 -6.09 -0.40
CA CYS A 58 3.49 -7.07 0.33
C CYS A 58 2.69 -7.59 1.51
N ASP A 59 2.20 -8.82 1.39
CA ASP A 59 1.42 -9.47 2.43
C ASP A 59 2.34 -10.12 3.47
N ARG A 60 1.79 -10.36 4.66
CA ARG A 60 2.49 -11.14 5.66
C ARG A 60 2.61 -12.59 5.20
N GLN A 61 3.80 -13.16 5.31
CA GLN A 61 4.11 -14.51 4.85
C GLN A 61 4.13 -15.54 5.97
N THR A 62 4.02 -15.12 7.22
CA THR A 62 4.23 -15.99 8.37
C THR A 62 3.02 -16.85 8.74
N GLY A 63 1.88 -16.68 8.07
CA GLY A 63 0.66 -17.37 8.42
C GLY A 63 -0.08 -16.81 9.63
N ASN A 64 0.53 -15.91 10.38
CA ASN A 64 -0.12 -15.22 11.48
C ASN A 64 -1.11 -14.19 10.94
N ARG A 65 -2.21 -14.02 11.67
CA ARG A 65 -3.21 -13.02 11.32
C ARG A 65 -2.64 -11.61 11.47
N GLY A 66 -3.04 -10.72 10.57
CA GLY A 66 -2.65 -9.32 10.62
C GLY A 66 -1.51 -8.97 9.66
N GLY A 67 -1.00 -7.76 9.75
CA GLY A 67 0.10 -7.27 8.94
C GLY A 67 -0.29 -7.00 7.49
N GLY A 68 0.72 -6.87 6.64
CA GLY A 68 0.57 -6.54 5.22
C GLY A 68 0.64 -5.05 4.96
N VAL A 69 1.24 -4.68 3.84
CA VAL A 69 1.37 -3.28 3.43
C VAL A 69 1.02 -3.12 1.96
N LEU A 70 0.58 -1.93 1.58
CA LEU A 70 0.22 -1.54 0.22
C LEU A 70 0.67 -0.11 -0.06
N ILE A 71 1.09 0.15 -1.30
CA ILE A 71 1.22 1.51 -1.81
C ILE A 71 0.36 1.63 -3.05
N TYR A 72 -0.43 2.68 -3.13
CA TYR A 72 -1.11 3.10 -4.36
C TYR A 72 -0.49 4.40 -4.84
N VAL A 73 -0.19 4.48 -6.13
CA VAL A 73 0.40 5.67 -6.74
C VAL A 73 -0.37 6.00 -7.99
N LYS A 74 -0.77 7.27 -8.16
CA LYS A 74 -1.44 7.72 -9.38
C LYS A 74 -0.60 7.41 -10.61
N ASP A 75 -1.14 6.64 -11.52
CA ASP A 75 -0.43 6.11 -12.67
C ASP A 75 -0.13 7.20 -13.70
N ILE A 76 -1.13 8.02 -14.02
CA ILE A 76 -1.05 9.01 -15.10
C ILE A 76 0.03 10.06 -14.83
N ILE A 77 0.15 10.50 -13.58
CA ILE A 77 1.01 11.63 -13.22
C ILE A 77 2.41 11.16 -12.84
N LEU A 78 2.49 10.06 -12.11
CA LEU A 78 3.70 9.69 -11.40
C LEU A 78 4.51 8.59 -12.06
N ASN A 79 3.87 7.77 -12.92
CA ASN A 79 4.50 6.67 -13.64
C ASN A 79 5.46 5.86 -12.74
N PRO A 80 4.95 5.25 -11.68
CA PRO A 80 5.79 4.61 -10.67
C PRO A 80 6.35 3.27 -11.14
N THR A 81 7.49 2.89 -10.58
CA THR A 81 8.07 1.56 -10.77
C THR A 81 8.34 0.93 -9.42
N GLU A 82 8.16 -0.38 -9.34
CA GLU A 82 8.46 -1.11 -8.11
C GLU A 82 9.96 -1.12 -7.87
N TYR A 83 10.34 -0.85 -6.62
CA TYR A 83 11.74 -0.92 -6.19
C TYR A 83 11.92 -2.16 -5.33
N GLN A 84 12.79 -3.06 -5.78
CA GLN A 84 13.05 -4.30 -5.06
C GLN A 84 14.10 -4.07 -3.99
N THR A 85 13.79 -4.45 -2.76
CA THR A 85 14.72 -4.42 -1.66
C THR A 85 14.47 -5.63 -0.77
N LYS A 86 15.47 -5.96 0.03
CA LYS A 86 15.36 -7.06 0.98
C LYS A 86 15.39 -6.51 2.38
N SER A 87 14.50 -7.02 3.24
CA SER A 87 14.52 -6.73 4.65
C SER A 87 14.34 -8.01 5.43
N LEU A 88 15.02 -8.09 6.56
CA LEU A 88 14.87 -9.20 7.48
C LEU A 88 13.76 -8.95 8.51
N TYR A 89 13.18 -7.75 8.50
CA TYR A 89 12.26 -7.31 9.55
C TYR A 89 10.99 -6.73 8.96
N GLY A 90 9.86 -7.28 9.37
CA GLY A 90 8.54 -6.77 9.03
C GLY A 90 8.18 -6.89 7.55
N GLU A 91 7.02 -6.39 7.22
CA GLU A 91 6.56 -6.25 5.85
C GLU A 91 6.90 -4.85 5.34
N HIS A 92 7.35 -4.78 4.10
CA HIS A 92 7.60 -3.49 3.47
C HIS A 92 7.44 -3.60 1.96
N VAL A 93 7.08 -2.48 1.35
CA VAL A 93 6.97 -2.35 -0.09
C VAL A 93 7.48 -0.97 -0.48
N TRP A 94 8.15 -0.88 -1.62
CA TRP A 94 8.79 0.35 -2.08
C TRP A 94 8.47 0.58 -3.54
N CYS A 95 8.36 1.85 -3.91
CA CYS A 95 8.26 2.23 -5.31
C CYS A 95 9.08 3.49 -5.57
N GLN A 96 9.49 3.66 -6.81
CA GLN A 96 10.25 4.84 -7.24
C GLN A 96 9.40 5.68 -8.17
N VAL A 97 9.35 6.97 -7.89
CA VAL A 97 8.63 7.97 -8.68
C VAL A 97 9.64 9.05 -9.04
N GLY A 98 10.13 9.03 -10.28
CA GLY A 98 11.23 9.91 -10.67
C GLY A 98 12.46 9.66 -9.81
N THR A 99 12.92 10.67 -9.10
CA THR A 99 14.05 10.54 -8.16
C THR A 99 13.60 10.24 -6.73
N LEU A 100 12.29 10.17 -6.49
CA LEU A 100 11.75 9.96 -5.16
C LEU A 100 11.54 8.46 -4.91
N LEU A 101 12.03 7.98 -3.77
CA LEU A 101 11.83 6.61 -3.32
C LEU A 101 10.83 6.62 -2.17
N ILE A 102 9.76 5.86 -2.32
CA ILE A 102 8.67 5.82 -1.35
C ILE A 102 8.54 4.41 -0.80
N GLY A 103 8.46 4.30 0.52
CA GLY A 103 8.28 3.01 1.16
C GLY A 103 7.19 3.05 2.21
N VAL A 104 6.51 1.91 2.36
CA VAL A 104 5.58 1.65 3.46
C VAL A 104 6.09 0.44 4.19
N CYS A 105 6.31 0.59 5.47
CA CYS A 105 6.84 -0.47 6.32
C CYS A 105 5.94 -0.68 7.52
N TYR A 106 5.79 -1.92 7.92
CA TYR A 106 5.08 -2.28 9.13
C TYR A 106 5.86 -3.34 9.88
N SER A 107 6.09 -3.09 11.17
CA SER A 107 6.71 -4.07 12.06
C SER A 107 5.80 -4.23 13.28
N PRO A 108 5.38 -5.46 13.58
CA PRO A 108 4.58 -5.72 14.78
C PRO A 108 5.38 -5.63 16.06
N GLN A 109 6.71 -5.51 15.96
CA GLN A 109 7.61 -5.45 17.11
C GLN A 109 8.16 -4.05 17.26
N PRO A 110 8.27 -3.51 18.49
CA PRO A 110 8.95 -2.25 18.71
C PRO A 110 10.40 -2.35 18.25
N ILE A 111 10.86 -1.33 17.60
CA ILE A 111 12.25 -1.24 17.14
C ILE A 111 13.07 -0.54 18.22
#